data_9fee866c95202f34da1a9c16ded35abf
#
_entry.id   9fee866c95202f34da1a9c16ded35abf
#
_cell.length_a   1.000
_cell.length_b   1.000
_cell.length_c   1.000
_cell.angle_alpha   90.00
_cell.angle_beta   90.00
_cell.angle_gamma   90.00
#
_symmetry.space_group_name_H-M   'P 1'
#
loop_
_entity.id
_entity.type
_entity.pdbx_description
1 polymer ?
#
loop_
_entity_poly.entity_id
_entity_poly.type
_entity_poly.pdbx_seq_one_letter_code
_entity_poly.pdbx_strand_id
1 'polypeptide(L)'
;MEHEVFVPVPAERLREVLDDPARVARAVPGLQQDAGAEPVAGRLKIRVGSHSVTYRGAVRVSRREDGTYAVEGDAQESRGNGSVKLALRIALREAEDGCTVSYDGTASADGRIKDLPAEAVEGAVTRLLNRFAEHLATAGTDTAATVDPVATDDTDGTAATDGTTATDNTTATDDTAAPDGTDHEGAGAKGEEQTPADPGLTEEPPAPERPSVFGSG
;
A
#
# COMPACT_ATOMS: atom_id res chain seq x y z
N MET A 1 -12.95 1.15 -17.45
CA MET A 1 -12.31 2.47 -17.27
C MET A 1 -11.04 2.49 -18.08
N GLU A 2 -10.71 3.63 -18.63
CA GLU A 2 -9.48 3.88 -19.39
C GLU A 2 -8.84 5.15 -18.84
N HIS A 3 -7.53 5.13 -18.59
CA HIS A 3 -6.80 6.25 -18.04
C HIS A 3 -5.35 6.21 -18.49
N GLU A 4 -4.78 7.37 -18.80
CA GLU A 4 -3.39 7.49 -19.22
C GLU A 4 -2.65 8.55 -18.40
N VAL A 5 -1.39 8.27 -18.09
CA VAL A 5 -0.51 9.18 -17.33
C VAL A 5 0.86 9.19 -18.00
N PHE A 6 1.36 10.36 -18.29
CA PHE A 6 2.75 10.53 -18.71
C PHE A 6 3.67 10.57 -17.48
N VAL A 7 4.78 9.86 -17.55
CA VAL A 7 5.85 9.88 -16.55
C VAL A 7 7.21 10.13 -17.21
N PRO A 8 8.05 11.02 -16.67
CA PRO A 8 9.35 11.37 -17.26
C PRO A 8 10.43 10.34 -16.90
N VAL A 9 10.15 9.06 -17.13
CA VAL A 9 11.06 7.93 -16.87
C VAL A 9 10.92 6.93 -18.01
N PRO A 10 12.04 6.39 -18.54
CA PRO A 10 12.00 5.39 -19.61
C PRO A 10 11.17 4.16 -19.25
N ALA A 11 10.45 3.61 -20.24
CA ALA A 11 9.59 2.45 -20.02
C ALA A 11 10.31 1.23 -19.43
N GLU A 12 11.59 1.05 -19.77
CA GLU A 12 12.42 -0.05 -19.25
C GLU A 12 12.55 0.02 -17.72
N ARG A 13 12.75 1.21 -17.16
CA ARG A 13 12.83 1.40 -15.71
C ARG A 13 11.51 1.12 -15.01
N LEU A 14 10.40 1.46 -15.64
CA LEU A 14 9.08 1.13 -15.12
C LEU A 14 8.79 -0.38 -15.19
N ARG A 15 9.29 -1.07 -16.22
CA ARG A 15 9.22 -2.53 -16.32
C ARG A 15 9.97 -3.20 -15.18
N GLU A 16 11.18 -2.75 -14.86
CA GLU A 16 11.97 -3.26 -13.71
C GLU A 16 11.22 -3.12 -12.37
N VAL A 17 10.46 -2.04 -12.19
CA VAL A 17 9.64 -1.83 -11.00
C VAL A 17 8.41 -2.75 -10.99
N LEU A 18 7.73 -2.87 -12.14
CA LEU A 18 6.52 -3.70 -12.26
C LEU A 18 6.81 -5.21 -12.20
N ASP A 19 8.02 -5.62 -12.56
CA ASP A 19 8.47 -7.02 -12.46
C ASP A 19 8.87 -7.41 -11.02
N ASP A 20 9.01 -6.43 -10.11
CA ASP A 20 9.31 -6.64 -8.69
C ASP A 20 8.09 -6.33 -7.81
N PRO A 21 7.40 -7.36 -7.27
CA PRO A 21 6.22 -7.15 -6.44
C PRO A 21 6.45 -6.30 -5.19
N ALA A 22 7.66 -6.34 -4.60
CA ALA A 22 7.98 -5.54 -3.43
C ALA A 22 8.11 -4.05 -3.77
N ARG A 23 8.60 -3.73 -4.96
CA ARG A 23 8.66 -2.36 -5.48
C ARG A 23 7.28 -1.85 -5.87
N VAL A 24 6.47 -2.71 -6.51
CA VAL A 24 5.06 -2.40 -6.80
C VAL A 24 4.32 -2.05 -5.52
N ALA A 25 4.48 -2.83 -4.46
CA ALA A 25 3.82 -2.57 -3.18
C ALA A 25 4.18 -1.20 -2.59
N ARG A 26 5.44 -0.79 -2.71
CA ARG A 26 5.89 0.55 -2.27
C ARG A 26 5.33 1.67 -3.15
N ALA A 27 5.09 1.39 -4.43
CA ALA A 27 4.51 2.36 -5.36
C ALA A 27 3.00 2.55 -5.14
N VAL A 28 2.28 1.59 -4.52
CA VAL A 28 0.84 1.77 -4.23
C VAL A 28 0.64 2.82 -3.15
N PRO A 29 -0.01 3.96 -3.46
CA PRO A 29 -0.14 5.07 -2.51
C PRO A 29 -1.00 4.70 -1.31
N GLY A 30 -0.43 4.82 -0.12
CA GLY A 30 -1.16 4.58 1.13
C GLY A 30 -1.41 3.11 1.49
N LEU A 31 -0.76 2.18 0.79
CA LEU A 31 -0.79 0.77 1.16
C LEU A 31 0.00 0.55 2.46
N GLN A 32 -0.67 0.00 3.45
CA GLN A 32 -0.05 -0.51 4.68
C GLN A 32 0.07 -2.02 4.55
N GLN A 33 1.29 -2.49 4.25
CA GLN A 33 1.56 -3.92 4.10
C GLN A 33 1.37 -4.66 5.42
N ASP A 34 0.80 -5.86 5.35
CA ASP A 34 0.72 -6.76 6.49
C ASP A 34 2.05 -7.55 6.60
N ALA A 35 2.60 -7.64 7.80
CA ALA A 35 3.84 -8.37 8.03
C ALA A 35 3.71 -9.86 7.66
N GLY A 36 4.64 -10.36 6.85
CA GLY A 36 4.66 -11.76 6.41
C GLY A 36 3.61 -12.12 5.35
N ALA A 37 2.85 -11.17 4.83
CA ALA A 37 1.91 -11.37 3.74
C ALA A 37 2.61 -11.28 2.35
N GLU A 38 1.85 -11.61 1.29
CA GLU A 38 2.32 -11.37 -0.08
C GLU A 38 2.70 -9.89 -0.27
N PRO A 39 3.66 -9.58 -1.15
CA PRO A 39 4.23 -8.23 -1.26
C PRO A 39 3.19 -7.12 -1.47
N VAL A 40 2.14 -7.37 -2.26
CA VAL A 40 1.10 -6.39 -2.54
C VAL A 40 -0.19 -6.74 -1.78
N ALA A 41 -0.06 -7.11 -0.51
CA ALA A 41 -1.18 -7.39 0.37
C ALA A 41 -1.14 -6.48 1.60
N GLY A 42 -2.33 -6.05 2.05
CA GLY A 42 -2.41 -5.16 3.19
C GLY A 42 -3.70 -4.37 3.27
N ARG A 43 -3.60 -3.22 3.92
CA ARG A 43 -4.72 -2.28 4.09
C ARG A 43 -4.49 -1.03 3.26
N LEU A 44 -5.51 -0.63 2.52
CA LEU A 44 -5.53 0.58 1.72
C LEU A 44 -6.68 1.48 2.16
N LYS A 45 -6.37 2.70 2.58
CA LYS A 45 -7.37 3.72 2.89
C LYS A 45 -7.59 4.61 1.68
N ILE A 46 -8.80 4.59 1.14
CA ILE A 46 -9.20 5.40 -0.01
C ILE A 46 -10.12 6.53 0.47
N ARG A 47 -9.87 7.75 0.00
CA ARG A 47 -10.73 8.90 0.25
C ARG A 47 -11.56 9.20 -0.99
N VAL A 48 -12.87 9.16 -0.82
CA VAL A 48 -13.86 9.46 -1.87
C VAL A 48 -14.70 10.64 -1.41
N GLY A 49 -14.45 11.82 -1.97
CA GLY A 49 -15.05 13.07 -1.49
C GLY A 49 -14.71 13.34 -0.01
N SER A 50 -15.70 13.48 0.83
CA SER A 50 -15.57 13.64 2.29
C SER A 50 -15.46 12.32 3.05
N HIS A 51 -15.70 11.19 2.39
CA HIS A 51 -15.72 9.86 3.00
C HIS A 51 -14.36 9.17 2.90
N SER A 52 -14.06 8.31 3.87
CA SER A 52 -12.89 7.43 3.84
C SER A 52 -13.33 5.99 4.04
N VAL A 53 -12.90 5.12 3.15
CA VAL A 53 -13.12 3.68 3.22
C VAL A 53 -11.78 2.98 3.31
N THR A 54 -11.66 2.01 4.20
CA THR A 54 -10.44 1.21 4.33
C THR A 54 -10.75 -0.21 3.86
N TYR A 55 -9.99 -0.65 2.90
CA TYR A 55 -10.03 -2.00 2.36
C TYR A 55 -8.84 -2.81 2.83
N ARG A 56 -9.02 -4.10 3.00
CA ARG A 56 -7.97 -5.08 3.21
C ARG A 56 -8.04 -6.14 2.13
N GLY A 57 -6.94 -6.39 1.47
CA GLY A 57 -6.90 -7.32 0.34
C GLY A 57 -5.51 -7.48 -0.23
N ALA A 58 -5.46 -8.07 -1.41
CA ALA A 58 -4.22 -8.31 -2.15
C ALA A 58 -4.40 -7.96 -3.62
N VAL A 59 -3.29 -7.59 -4.24
CA VAL A 59 -3.20 -7.34 -5.69
C VAL A 59 -2.06 -8.18 -6.25
N ARG A 60 -2.31 -8.83 -7.36
CA ARG A 60 -1.29 -9.56 -8.14
C ARG A 60 -1.01 -8.80 -9.44
N VAL A 61 0.26 -8.58 -9.71
CA VAL A 61 0.74 -8.02 -10.97
C VAL A 61 1.48 -9.11 -11.72
N SER A 62 1.13 -9.35 -12.97
CA SER A 62 1.71 -10.41 -13.80
C SER A 62 2.03 -9.86 -15.18
N ARG A 63 3.28 -10.04 -15.62
CA ARG A 63 3.70 -9.68 -16.98
C ARG A 63 3.07 -10.65 -17.99
N ARG A 64 2.60 -10.09 -19.10
CA ARG A 64 2.04 -10.84 -20.24
C ARG A 64 3.05 -10.97 -21.38
N GLU A 65 2.79 -11.91 -22.28
CA GLU A 65 3.63 -12.14 -23.46
C GLU A 65 3.70 -10.93 -24.40
N ASP A 66 2.64 -10.12 -24.43
CA ASP A 66 2.56 -8.90 -25.24
C ASP A 66 3.29 -7.68 -24.60
N GLY A 67 4.03 -7.90 -23.51
CA GLY A 67 4.77 -6.86 -22.79
C GLY A 67 3.92 -5.95 -21.92
N THR A 68 2.61 -6.22 -21.80
CA THR A 68 1.71 -5.55 -20.86
C THR A 68 1.66 -6.28 -19.52
N TYR A 69 1.03 -5.68 -18.52
CA TYR A 69 0.86 -6.26 -17.20
C TYR A 69 -0.62 -6.44 -16.90
N ALA A 70 -1.00 -7.63 -16.44
CA ALA A 70 -2.29 -7.88 -15.84
C ALA A 70 -2.21 -7.58 -14.34
N VAL A 71 -3.20 -6.84 -13.85
CA VAL A 71 -3.36 -6.51 -12.44
C VAL A 71 -4.70 -7.05 -11.99
N GLU A 72 -4.68 -8.00 -11.10
CA GLU A 72 -5.87 -8.62 -10.51
C GLU A 72 -5.83 -8.42 -9.01
N GLY A 73 -6.96 -8.03 -8.43
CA GLY A 73 -7.04 -7.82 -7.01
C GLY A 73 -8.43 -8.01 -6.46
N ASP A 74 -8.48 -8.37 -5.21
CA ASP A 74 -9.68 -8.42 -4.41
C ASP A 74 -9.42 -7.87 -3.02
N ALA A 75 -10.41 -7.19 -2.48
CA ALA A 75 -10.34 -6.59 -1.16
C ALA A 75 -11.71 -6.48 -0.53
N GLN A 76 -11.74 -6.47 0.81
CA GLN A 76 -12.94 -6.30 1.61
C GLN A 76 -12.83 -5.06 2.49
N GLU A 77 -13.94 -4.41 2.75
CA GLU A 77 -13.98 -3.32 3.71
C GLU A 77 -13.54 -3.81 5.09
N SER A 78 -12.64 -3.07 5.74
CA SER A 78 -12.20 -3.39 7.12
C SER A 78 -13.31 -3.17 8.14
N ARG A 79 -14.31 -2.37 7.82
CA ARG A 79 -15.50 -2.10 8.63
C ARG A 79 -16.71 -2.04 7.72
N GLY A 80 -17.46 -3.12 7.61
CA GLY A 80 -18.62 -3.27 6.73
C GLY A 80 -18.56 -4.57 5.96
N ASN A 81 -19.49 -4.73 5.03
CA ASN A 81 -19.63 -5.94 4.20
C ASN A 81 -19.27 -5.68 2.73
N GLY A 82 -18.67 -4.52 2.44
CA GLY A 82 -18.31 -4.15 1.09
C GLY A 82 -17.09 -4.90 0.58
N SER A 83 -17.06 -5.14 -0.71
CA SER A 83 -15.95 -5.77 -1.39
C SER A 83 -15.58 -5.01 -2.67
N VAL A 84 -14.35 -5.16 -3.12
CA VAL A 84 -13.86 -4.64 -4.39
C VAL A 84 -13.14 -5.76 -5.13
N LYS A 85 -13.45 -5.90 -6.41
CA LYS A 85 -12.69 -6.74 -7.35
C LYS A 85 -12.17 -5.85 -8.46
N LEU A 86 -10.90 -6.03 -8.78
CA LEU A 86 -10.16 -5.24 -9.76
C LEU A 86 -9.56 -6.17 -10.81
N ALA A 87 -9.72 -5.81 -12.08
CA ALA A 87 -9.02 -6.44 -13.19
C ALA A 87 -8.60 -5.35 -14.16
N LEU A 88 -7.31 -5.00 -14.13
CA LEU A 88 -6.71 -3.96 -14.97
C LEU A 88 -5.61 -4.54 -15.84
N ARG A 89 -5.37 -3.86 -16.95
CA ARG A 89 -4.20 -4.00 -17.79
C ARG A 89 -3.39 -2.71 -17.73
N ILE A 90 -2.09 -2.84 -17.55
CA ILE A 90 -1.16 -1.71 -17.64
C ILE A 90 -0.34 -1.91 -18.92
N ALA A 91 -0.30 -0.90 -19.77
CA ALA A 91 0.56 -0.84 -20.93
C ALA A 91 1.53 0.33 -20.81
N LEU A 92 2.78 0.11 -21.24
CA LEU A 92 3.83 1.11 -21.23
C LEU A 92 4.17 1.45 -22.68
N ARG A 93 4.00 2.73 -23.05
CA ARG A 93 4.36 3.25 -24.36
C ARG A 93 5.50 4.25 -24.21
N GLU A 94 6.57 4.02 -24.93
CA GLU A 94 7.71 4.92 -24.96
C GLU A 94 7.31 6.27 -25.59
N ALA A 95 7.83 7.35 -25.02
CA ALA A 95 7.71 8.72 -25.49
C ALA A 95 9.09 9.38 -25.48
N GLU A 96 9.26 10.52 -26.20
CA GLU A 96 10.57 11.18 -26.36
C GLU A 96 11.29 11.46 -25.03
N ASP A 97 10.55 11.89 -24.01
CA ASP A 97 11.12 12.28 -22.71
C ASP A 97 10.65 11.38 -21.57
N GLY A 98 10.19 10.14 -21.87
CA GLY A 98 9.67 9.27 -20.82
C GLY A 98 8.79 8.16 -21.34
N CYS A 99 7.70 7.91 -20.64
CA CYS A 99 6.76 6.84 -20.92
C CYS A 99 5.32 7.27 -20.64
N THR A 100 4.38 6.85 -21.46
CA THR A 100 2.95 6.91 -21.17
C THR A 100 2.51 5.58 -20.57
N VAL A 101 1.99 5.63 -19.36
CA VAL A 101 1.40 4.50 -18.65
C VAL A 101 -0.11 4.53 -18.91
N SER A 102 -0.62 3.53 -19.60
CA SER A 102 -2.06 3.37 -19.89
C SER A 102 -2.66 2.30 -18.99
N TYR A 103 -3.78 2.61 -18.40
CA TYR A 103 -4.58 1.70 -17.57
C TYR A 103 -5.90 1.42 -18.28
N ASP A 104 -6.20 0.16 -18.51
CA ASP A 104 -7.45 -0.28 -19.10
C ASP A 104 -8.03 -1.44 -18.27
N GLY A 105 -9.33 -1.42 -18.00
CA GLY A 105 -9.97 -2.53 -17.29
C GLY A 105 -11.26 -2.18 -16.57
N THR A 106 -11.60 -3.07 -15.64
CA THR A 106 -12.85 -3.01 -14.89
C THR A 106 -12.60 -3.12 -13.39
N ALA A 107 -13.45 -2.43 -12.64
CA ALA A 107 -13.55 -2.59 -11.20
C ALA A 107 -15.02 -2.77 -10.83
N SER A 108 -15.31 -3.71 -9.96
CA SER A 108 -16.62 -3.87 -9.35
C SER A 108 -16.48 -3.69 -7.85
N ALA A 109 -17.42 -3.00 -7.25
CA ALA A 109 -17.40 -2.73 -5.83
C ALA A 109 -18.80 -2.86 -5.25
N ASP A 110 -18.86 -3.32 -4.01
CA ASP A 110 -20.08 -3.44 -3.20
C ASP A 110 -19.89 -2.70 -1.88
N GLY A 111 -20.98 -2.56 -1.11
CA GLY A 111 -20.98 -1.89 0.18
C GLY A 111 -21.06 -0.38 0.06
N ARG A 112 -20.50 0.32 1.04
CA ARG A 112 -20.64 1.79 1.19
C ARG A 112 -20.18 2.61 -0.01
N ILE A 113 -19.28 2.09 -0.80
CA ILE A 113 -18.80 2.82 -1.99
C ILE A 113 -19.88 2.99 -3.06
N LYS A 114 -20.86 2.06 -3.12
CA LYS A 114 -22.00 2.17 -4.04
C LYS A 114 -22.96 3.31 -3.69
N ASP A 115 -22.99 3.71 -2.43
CA ASP A 115 -23.84 4.79 -1.94
C ASP A 115 -23.21 6.18 -2.21
N LEU A 116 -21.97 6.20 -2.69
CA LEU A 116 -21.27 7.44 -2.99
C LEU A 116 -21.49 7.86 -4.45
N PRO A 117 -21.46 9.18 -4.74
CA PRO A 117 -21.58 9.68 -6.09
C PRO A 117 -20.54 9.06 -7.02
N ALA A 118 -20.96 8.56 -8.18
CA ALA A 118 -20.08 7.90 -9.15
C ALA A 118 -18.90 8.78 -9.55
N GLU A 119 -19.12 10.06 -9.80
CA GLU A 119 -18.07 11.05 -10.12
C GLU A 119 -17.03 11.17 -9.01
N ALA A 120 -17.44 11.08 -7.74
CA ALA A 120 -16.51 11.14 -6.61
C ALA A 120 -15.65 9.86 -6.53
N VAL A 121 -16.22 8.71 -6.88
CA VAL A 121 -15.51 7.43 -6.95
C VAL A 121 -14.52 7.45 -8.11
N GLU A 122 -14.94 7.85 -9.31
CA GLU A 122 -14.08 7.99 -10.49
C GLU A 122 -12.92 8.95 -10.24
N GLY A 123 -13.21 10.11 -9.65
CA GLY A 123 -12.16 11.06 -9.27
C GLY A 123 -11.18 10.51 -8.22
N ALA A 124 -11.62 9.64 -7.33
CA ALA A 124 -10.75 8.99 -6.36
C ALA A 124 -9.85 7.95 -7.04
N VAL A 125 -10.38 7.16 -7.97
CA VAL A 125 -9.63 6.18 -8.76
C VAL A 125 -8.59 6.88 -9.63
N THR A 126 -8.97 7.93 -10.35
CA THR A 126 -8.05 8.72 -11.18
C THR A 126 -6.88 9.26 -10.35
N ARG A 127 -7.15 9.83 -9.18
CA ARG A 127 -6.09 10.31 -8.28
C ARG A 127 -5.18 9.18 -7.79
N LEU A 128 -5.74 8.00 -7.52
CA LEU A 128 -4.97 6.83 -7.09
C LEU A 128 -4.01 6.38 -8.20
N LEU A 129 -4.50 6.29 -9.44
CA LEU A 129 -3.70 5.88 -10.60
C LEU A 129 -2.61 6.89 -10.93
N ASN A 130 -2.90 8.19 -10.88
CA ASN A 130 -1.90 9.24 -11.07
C ASN A 130 -0.76 9.13 -10.05
N ARG A 131 -1.10 9.02 -8.76
CA ARG A 131 -0.10 8.86 -7.70
C ARG A 131 0.68 7.56 -7.82
N PHE A 132 0.02 6.49 -8.24
CA PHE A 132 0.71 5.24 -8.50
C PHE A 132 1.75 5.40 -9.61
N ALA A 133 1.40 6.06 -10.72
CA ALA A 133 2.34 6.36 -11.81
C ALA A 133 3.51 7.24 -11.35
N GLU A 134 3.26 8.27 -10.52
CA GLU A 134 4.30 9.12 -9.91
C GLU A 134 5.26 8.31 -9.03
N HIS A 135 4.73 7.41 -8.21
CA HIS A 135 5.54 6.54 -7.35
C HIS A 135 6.32 5.50 -8.16
N LEU A 136 5.73 4.97 -9.24
CA LEU A 136 6.46 4.10 -10.18
C LEU A 136 7.64 4.84 -10.79
N ALA A 137 7.44 6.10 -11.21
CA ALA A 137 8.50 6.94 -11.74
C ALA A 137 9.64 7.14 -10.71
N THR A 138 9.30 7.49 -9.48
CA THR A 138 10.26 7.64 -8.38
C THR A 138 11.04 6.35 -8.15
N ALA A 139 10.35 5.20 -8.05
CA ALA A 139 10.99 3.90 -7.88
C ALA A 139 11.87 3.51 -9.07
N GLY A 140 11.51 3.93 -10.29
CA GLY A 140 12.31 3.73 -11.50
C GLY A 140 13.60 4.56 -11.52
N THR A 141 13.59 5.77 -10.96
CA THR A 141 14.79 6.62 -10.85
C THR A 141 15.75 6.15 -9.76
N ASP A 142 15.25 5.62 -8.65
CA ASP A 142 16.08 5.11 -7.56
C ASP A 142 16.99 3.94 -8.00
N THR A 143 16.58 3.18 -9.02
CA THR A 143 17.40 2.11 -9.60
C THR A 143 18.62 2.65 -10.35
N ALA A 144 18.56 3.87 -10.89
CA ALA A 144 19.68 4.47 -11.61
C ALA A 144 20.81 4.93 -10.69
N ALA A 145 20.52 5.16 -9.40
CA ALA A 145 21.52 5.61 -8.41
C ALA A 145 22.36 4.48 -7.82
N THR A 146 22.06 3.21 -8.11
CA THR A 146 22.78 2.04 -7.55
C THR A 146 23.82 1.44 -8.52
N VAL A 147 24.07 2.03 -9.65
CA VAL A 147 25.26 1.71 -10.44
C VAL A 147 26.42 2.52 -9.86
N ASP A 148 27.16 1.91 -8.94
CA ASP A 148 28.47 2.38 -8.53
C ASP A 148 29.30 2.69 -9.79
N PRO A 149 29.90 3.88 -9.88
CA PRO A 149 30.96 4.06 -10.87
C PRO A 149 32.08 3.14 -10.45
N VAL A 150 32.35 2.12 -11.27
CA VAL A 150 33.57 1.31 -11.18
C VAL A 150 34.73 2.29 -11.08
N ALA A 151 35.33 2.32 -9.89
CA ALA A 151 36.60 2.99 -9.67
C ALA A 151 37.61 2.33 -10.61
N THR A 152 37.97 3.02 -11.65
CA THR A 152 39.21 2.73 -12.37
C THR A 152 40.34 3.04 -11.44
N ASP A 153 40.95 1.98 -10.91
CA ASP A 153 42.21 1.96 -10.22
C ASP A 153 43.29 2.35 -11.24
N ASP A 154 43.70 3.61 -11.24
CA ASP A 154 44.95 4.03 -11.84
C ASP A 154 45.98 4.17 -10.68
N THR A 155 46.71 3.06 -10.51
CA THR A 155 47.97 3.00 -9.82
C THR A 155 49.00 3.87 -10.53
N ASP A 156 49.43 4.96 -9.95
CA ASP A 156 50.85 5.31 -10.05
C ASP A 156 51.32 6.15 -8.85
N GLY A 157 52.48 5.77 -8.45
CA GLY A 157 53.15 5.95 -7.20
C GLY A 157 53.73 7.32 -6.89
N THR A 158 54.31 7.30 -5.71
CA THR A 158 55.51 8.00 -5.25
C THR A 158 55.33 9.00 -4.10
N ALA A 159 55.80 8.49 -2.95
CA ALA A 159 56.71 9.09 -1.96
C ALA A 159 56.31 10.32 -1.12
N ALA A 160 56.27 10.03 0.17
CA ALA A 160 57.01 10.67 1.30
C ALA A 160 56.88 12.19 1.54
N THR A 161 56.41 12.56 2.70
CA THR A 161 57.17 13.11 3.85
C THR A 161 56.23 13.59 4.96
N ASP A 162 56.41 13.01 6.12
CA ASP A 162 56.70 13.60 7.40
C ASP A 162 56.05 14.94 7.80
N GLY A 163 55.40 14.97 8.97
CA GLY A 163 54.92 16.20 9.62
C GLY A 163 54.04 15.96 10.83
N THR A 164 54.62 15.52 11.93
CA THR A 164 54.21 15.65 13.32
C THR A 164 53.46 16.95 13.64
N THR A 165 52.29 16.90 14.29
CA THR A 165 52.06 17.67 15.53
C THR A 165 50.80 17.19 16.26
N ALA A 166 50.98 16.72 17.43
CA ALA A 166 49.98 16.52 18.47
C ALA A 166 49.45 17.88 18.99
N THR A 167 48.20 17.94 19.27
CA THR A 167 47.72 18.79 20.38
C THR A 167 46.47 18.18 21.01
N ASP A 168 46.70 17.71 22.18
CA ASP A 168 45.83 17.43 23.29
C ASP A 168 44.92 18.63 23.61
N ASN A 169 43.65 18.43 23.83
CA ASN A 169 42.96 19.20 24.85
C ASN A 169 41.74 18.47 25.41
N THR A 170 41.96 17.92 26.56
CA THR A 170 41.03 17.52 27.62
C THR A 170 40.25 18.73 28.11
N THR A 171 38.95 18.65 28.26
CA THR A 171 38.27 19.23 29.44
C THR A 171 36.91 18.52 29.67
N ALA A 172 36.88 17.84 30.79
CA ALA A 172 35.68 17.39 31.48
C ALA A 172 35.04 18.53 32.29
N THR A 173 33.74 18.48 32.46
CA THR A 173 32.94 18.90 33.63
C THR A 173 31.54 18.42 33.37
N ASP A 174 31.00 17.44 34.07
CA ASP A 174 30.51 17.35 35.45
C ASP A 174 29.32 18.30 35.71
N ASP A 175 28.34 17.68 36.30
CA ASP A 175 27.40 18.07 37.33
C ASP A 175 25.90 18.08 36.94
N THR A 176 25.20 17.06 37.47
CA THR A 176 24.25 17.10 38.60
C THR A 176 22.87 17.70 38.34
N ALA A 177 21.88 16.92 38.58
CA ALA A 177 20.75 17.06 39.48
C ALA A 177 19.39 16.65 38.87
N ALA A 178 18.88 15.56 39.38
CA ALA A 178 17.43 15.43 39.65
C ALA A 178 17.10 16.19 40.95
N PRO A 179 15.87 16.65 41.13
CA PRO A 179 15.00 15.95 42.04
C PRO A 179 13.51 15.89 41.57
N ASP A 180 12.87 14.77 41.89
CA ASP A 180 11.99 14.51 43.04
C ASP A 180 10.63 15.21 43.00
N GLY A 181 9.61 14.36 43.08
CA GLY A 181 8.47 14.58 43.94
C GLY A 181 7.20 15.13 43.30
N THR A 182 6.18 14.37 43.12
CA THR A 182 5.04 14.39 44.07
C THR A 182 3.97 13.39 43.69
N ASP A 183 3.67 12.54 44.64
CA ASP A 183 2.46 11.76 44.85
C ASP A 183 1.20 12.60 44.63
N HIS A 184 0.18 11.98 44.01
CA HIS A 184 -1.19 12.21 44.43
C HIS A 184 -1.98 10.92 44.33
N GLU A 185 -2.11 10.34 45.47
CA GLU A 185 -3.11 9.39 45.91
C GLU A 185 -4.52 10.02 45.83
N GLY A 186 -5.48 9.27 45.35
CA GLY A 186 -6.88 9.69 45.33
C GLY A 186 -7.79 8.50 45.05
N ALA A 187 -8.03 7.78 46.14
CA ALA A 187 -8.98 6.70 46.30
C ALA A 187 -10.45 7.07 46.00
N GLY A 188 -11.25 6.06 45.66
CA GLY A 188 -12.69 6.13 45.85
C GLY A 188 -13.49 5.35 44.81
N ALA A 189 -13.76 4.13 45.07
CA ALA A 189 -14.98 3.47 45.55
C ALA A 189 -15.94 3.00 44.46
N LYS A 190 -16.04 1.70 44.37
CA LYS A 190 -17.24 0.85 44.63
C LYS A 190 -18.50 1.11 43.79
N GLY A 191 -19.00 0.01 43.28
CA GLY A 191 -20.41 -0.23 42.99
C GLY A 191 -20.60 -1.19 41.83
N GLU A 192 -20.77 -2.44 42.18
CA GLU A 192 -21.84 -3.43 42.00
C GLU A 192 -22.00 -3.92 40.56
N GLU A 193 -21.55 -5.07 40.27
CA GLU A 193 -22.15 -6.42 40.37
C GLU A 193 -23.65 -6.46 40.03
N GLN A 194 -23.94 -6.95 38.78
CA GLN A 194 -25.12 -7.70 38.48
C GLN A 194 -24.95 -8.48 37.16
N THR A 195 -24.65 -9.73 37.27
CA THR A 195 -25.12 -10.86 36.47
C THR A 195 -26.20 -11.57 37.28
N PRO A 196 -27.00 -12.48 36.74
CA PRO A 196 -27.26 -12.92 35.38
C PRO A 196 -28.76 -13.08 35.07
N ALA A 197 -29.12 -13.29 33.83
CA ALA A 197 -30.28 -14.10 33.48
C ALA A 197 -30.22 -14.57 32.02
N ASP A 198 -29.80 -15.77 31.85
CA ASP A 198 -30.31 -16.72 30.86
C ASP A 198 -31.63 -17.28 31.44
N PRO A 199 -32.64 -17.68 30.69
CA PRO A 199 -32.56 -18.70 29.68
C PRO A 199 -33.53 -18.58 28.48
N GLY A 200 -33.08 -19.19 27.34
CA GLY A 200 -33.92 -20.06 26.57
C GLY A 200 -35.00 -19.47 25.70
N LEU A 201 -34.78 -19.66 24.40
CA LEU A 201 -35.77 -20.35 23.56
C LEU A 201 -35.16 -20.56 22.18
N THR A 202 -34.88 -21.79 21.95
CA THR A 202 -34.76 -22.47 20.68
C THR A 202 -35.90 -22.05 19.76
N GLU A 203 -35.59 -21.42 18.63
CA GLU A 203 -36.51 -21.40 17.50
C GLU A 203 -35.72 -21.75 16.24
N GLU A 204 -35.92 -22.99 15.86
CA GLU A 204 -35.42 -23.64 14.65
C GLU A 204 -36.08 -22.99 13.43
N PRO A 205 -35.34 -22.56 12.42
CA PRO A 205 -35.93 -22.07 11.17
C PRO A 205 -36.49 -23.25 10.37
N PRO A 206 -37.69 -23.12 9.78
CA PRO A 206 -38.30 -24.16 8.96
C PRO A 206 -37.48 -24.42 7.68
N ALA A 207 -37.32 -25.71 7.41
CA ALA A 207 -36.70 -26.21 6.18
C ALA A 207 -37.40 -25.70 4.92
N PRO A 208 -36.67 -25.41 3.84
CA PRO A 208 -37.28 -25.07 2.57
C PRO A 208 -37.94 -26.29 1.93
N GLU A 209 -39.24 -26.17 1.66
CA GLU A 209 -40.03 -27.13 0.89
C GLU A 209 -39.48 -27.26 -0.54
N ARG A 210 -39.20 -28.48 -0.91
CA ARG A 210 -38.85 -28.84 -2.29
C ARG A 210 -40.10 -28.74 -3.18
N PRO A 211 -40.04 -28.06 -4.32
CA PRO A 211 -41.14 -28.19 -5.29
C PRO A 211 -41.15 -29.57 -5.92
N SER A 212 -42.23 -30.23 -5.75
CA SER A 212 -42.60 -31.52 -6.36
C SER A 212 -42.74 -31.35 -7.86
N VAL A 213 -41.88 -32.02 -8.60
CA VAL A 213 -42.08 -32.18 -10.06
C VAL A 213 -43.04 -33.33 -10.27
N PHE A 214 -44.27 -33.01 -10.62
CA PHE A 214 -45.17 -34.00 -11.26
C PHE A 214 -45.40 -33.49 -12.68
N GLY A 215 -45.00 -34.12 -13.59
CA GLY A 215 -45.17 -35.03 -14.64
C GLY A 215 -46.47 -34.94 -15.38
N SER A 216 -46.36 -35.22 -16.65
CA SER A 216 -47.34 -35.70 -17.62
C SER A 216 -48.03 -34.68 -18.49
N GLY A 217 -47.81 -34.86 -19.79
CA GLY A 217 -48.64 -34.45 -20.89
C GLY A 217 -47.81 -34.32 -22.16
#